data_a3810ab175894b8badd11a158a7f1b17
#
_entry.id   a3810ab175894b8badd11a158a7f1b17
#
_cell.length_a   1.000
_cell.length_b   1.000
_cell.length_c   1.000
_cell.angle_alpha   90.00
_cell.angle_beta   90.00
_cell.angle_gamma   90.00
#
_symmetry.space_group_name_H-M   'P 1'
#
loop_
_entity.id
_entity.type
_entity.pdbx_description
1 polymer ?
#
loop_
_entity_poly.entity_id
_entity_poly.type
_entity_poly.pdbx_seq_one_letter_code
_entity_poly.pdbx_strand_id
1 'polypeptide(L)'
;MRKMMSVTTGAMVTLLTASTTVGLLSVALDTPTVSAAKTAKLKLWVDTGTKPTYVQAVKDFEKANPSIKVTIKYTNSTDALKNLQKDPSAAADVFMFPHDQIGSLASQGLIYQNTKYAKSLKSTQIANAMAGATYKGKVYGYPYGIESQVLYYNKTQLGNDDIKSWTSLTSKGKIGTNLASAGANYIFAPLFYTAGDTLYGNNGEKAKGTNIDNEKGVSVLKWIKSQKDNPGVVQASTNTLNLLQSGNISATLSGPWSYNDYKKALGDNLGVAPYPTVDLGSGEKQMQAFLGVKLFGVKQDTKEPLAAMKLAKYLSSDKVQELGFKDSHYIPSSKKVQASQDIQNDALAKAVVDMSQKGYSTPMPKSPAMANFWTSADALFNDTYKGKISDSQMLPKLTTLVKNASKSVK
;
A
#
# COMPACT_ATOMS: atom_id res chain seq x y z
N MET A 1 27.22 52.61 -49.05
CA MET A 1 27.76 54.00 -48.98
C MET A 1 28.40 54.15 -47.61
N ARG A 2 29.74 54.15 -47.59
CA ARG A 2 30.64 55.28 -47.24
C ARG A 2 30.36 55.82 -45.83
N LYS A 3 31.31 55.91 -44.89
CA LYS A 3 32.76 56.15 -44.97
C LYS A 3 33.46 55.77 -43.65
N MET A 4 34.58 55.12 -43.74
CA MET A 4 35.71 55.14 -42.78
C MET A 4 36.17 56.58 -42.54
N MET A 5 36.71 56.86 -41.35
CA MET A 5 37.90 57.74 -41.26
C MET A 5 38.70 57.42 -39.95
N SER A 6 39.91 57.01 -40.22
CA SER A 6 41.07 56.94 -39.33
C SER A 6 41.68 58.30 -39.16
N VAL A 7 42.27 58.61 -38.01
CA VAL A 7 43.50 59.46 -37.95
C VAL A 7 44.34 59.10 -36.73
N THR A 8 45.58 58.98 -37.02
CA THR A 8 46.80 58.64 -36.30
C THR A 8 47.41 59.75 -35.43
N THR A 9 48.29 59.30 -34.52
CA THR A 9 49.62 59.81 -34.11
C THR A 9 49.71 60.94 -33.08
N GLY A 10 50.65 60.71 -32.15
CA GLY A 10 51.32 61.67 -31.35
C GLY A 10 52.05 61.14 -30.15
N ALA A 11 53.26 60.65 -30.33
CA ALA A 11 54.18 60.29 -29.26
C ALA A 11 54.73 61.54 -28.54
N MET A 12 54.87 61.46 -27.21
CA MET A 12 55.90 62.25 -26.50
C MET A 12 56.40 61.56 -25.28
N VAL A 13 57.67 61.20 -25.32
CA VAL A 13 58.46 60.62 -24.22
C VAL A 13 58.84 61.73 -23.26
N THR A 14 58.63 61.49 -21.93
CA THR A 14 59.36 62.25 -20.96
C THR A 14 59.77 61.29 -19.82
N LEU A 15 61.04 61.03 -19.78
CA LEU A 15 61.68 60.36 -18.64
C LEU A 15 61.68 61.32 -17.45
N LEU A 16 61.21 60.82 -16.28
CA LEU A 16 61.65 61.29 -14.96
C LEU A 16 61.78 60.15 -13.99
N THR A 17 62.98 59.93 -13.53
CA THR A 17 63.41 59.04 -12.49
C THR A 17 62.94 59.55 -11.13
N ALA A 18 62.33 58.64 -10.29
CA ALA A 18 62.60 58.70 -8.84
C ALA A 18 61.90 57.54 -8.12
N SER A 19 62.69 56.85 -7.36
CA SER A 19 62.46 56.23 -6.03
C SER A 19 61.47 55.06 -5.92
N THR A 20 62.05 53.90 -5.76
CA THR A 20 61.48 52.67 -5.26
C THR A 20 60.88 52.77 -3.85
N THR A 21 59.59 52.59 -3.75
CA THR A 21 58.97 52.09 -2.53
C THR A 21 58.24 50.81 -2.94
N VAL A 22 58.76 49.67 -2.48
CA VAL A 22 58.14 48.35 -2.60
C VAL A 22 56.97 48.28 -1.65
N GLY A 23 55.78 48.62 -2.13
CA GLY A 23 54.54 48.31 -1.48
C GLY A 23 54.11 46.87 -1.84
N LEU A 24 54.25 45.92 -0.92
CA LEU A 24 53.63 44.59 -1.02
C LEU A 24 52.11 44.75 -1.02
N LEU A 25 51.49 44.79 -2.19
CA LEU A 25 50.06 44.55 -2.31
C LEU A 25 49.85 43.07 -2.09
N SER A 26 49.46 42.70 -0.86
CA SER A 26 48.85 41.38 -0.61
C SER A 26 47.50 41.33 -1.29
N VAL A 27 47.45 40.69 -2.45
CA VAL A 27 46.20 40.27 -3.08
C VAL A 27 45.64 39.17 -2.21
N ALA A 28 44.68 39.53 -1.33
CA ALA A 28 43.86 38.54 -0.69
C ALA A 28 43.11 37.78 -1.75
N LEU A 29 43.57 36.57 -2.10
CA LEU A 29 42.76 35.60 -2.82
C LEU A 29 41.56 35.26 -1.92
N ASP A 30 40.42 35.88 -2.20
CA ASP A 30 39.13 35.41 -1.70
C ASP A 30 38.93 33.97 -2.17
N THR A 31 39.39 33.00 -1.39
CA THR A 31 38.97 31.65 -1.56
C THR A 31 37.47 31.63 -1.30
N PRO A 32 36.65 31.18 -2.28
CA PRO A 32 35.22 31.05 -2.04
C PRO A 32 35.06 30.11 -0.85
N THR A 33 34.59 30.64 0.28
CA THR A 33 34.16 29.84 1.41
C THR A 33 33.03 28.95 0.89
N VAL A 34 33.33 27.68 0.64
CA VAL A 34 32.30 26.65 0.36
C VAL A 34 31.48 26.59 1.63
N SER A 35 30.35 27.31 1.65
CA SER A 35 29.37 27.18 2.73
C SER A 35 29.05 25.70 2.84
N ALA A 36 29.37 25.11 3.97
CA ALA A 36 29.05 23.72 4.22
C ALA A 36 27.54 23.51 3.98
N ALA A 37 27.20 22.72 2.98
CA ALA A 37 25.81 22.47 2.61
C ALA A 37 25.06 22.02 3.87
N LYS A 38 24.01 22.75 4.26
CA LYS A 38 23.20 22.45 5.43
C LYS A 38 22.72 21.00 5.37
N THR A 39 23.05 20.21 6.37
CA THR A 39 22.63 18.83 6.45
C THR A 39 21.13 18.75 6.70
N ALA A 40 20.38 18.17 5.76
CA ALA A 40 18.97 17.86 5.94
C ALA A 40 18.80 16.70 6.93
N LYS A 41 17.90 16.83 7.88
CA LYS A 41 17.58 15.78 8.88
C LYS A 41 16.15 15.32 8.67
N LEU A 42 15.96 14.06 8.34
CA LEU A 42 14.66 13.45 8.06
C LEU A 42 14.29 12.41 9.12
N LYS A 43 13.02 12.36 9.48
CA LYS A 43 12.41 11.25 10.23
C LYS A 43 11.70 10.33 9.25
N LEU A 44 11.86 9.02 9.41
CA LEU A 44 11.22 7.99 8.60
C LEU A 44 10.42 7.03 9.50
N TRP A 45 9.14 6.84 9.21
CA TRP A 45 8.31 5.80 9.83
C TRP A 45 8.17 4.60 8.92
N VAL A 46 8.46 3.40 9.46
CA VAL A 46 8.32 2.11 8.77
C VAL A 46 7.72 1.07 9.72
N ASP A 47 7.14 0.03 9.15
CA ASP A 47 6.56 -1.08 9.91
C ASP A 47 7.62 -1.82 10.73
N THR A 48 7.25 -2.28 11.93
CA THR A 48 8.15 -2.94 12.89
C THR A 48 8.83 -4.18 12.30
N GLY A 49 8.11 -4.99 11.50
CA GLY A 49 8.64 -6.20 10.87
C GLY A 49 9.63 -5.97 9.72
N THR A 50 9.92 -4.71 9.35
CA THR A 50 10.75 -4.37 8.18
C THR A 50 12.14 -3.86 8.51
N LYS A 51 12.58 -4.07 9.77
CA LYS A 51 13.85 -3.52 10.28
C LYS A 51 15.07 -3.86 9.41
N PRO A 52 15.33 -5.10 8.97
CA PRO A 52 16.52 -5.41 8.17
C PRO A 52 16.56 -4.59 6.88
N THR A 53 15.47 -4.57 6.13
CA THR A 53 15.32 -3.86 4.85
C THR A 53 15.64 -2.37 4.97
N TYR A 54 15.01 -1.68 5.93
CA TYR A 54 15.14 -0.21 5.97
C TYR A 54 16.38 0.29 6.70
N VAL A 55 16.99 -0.49 7.58
CA VAL A 55 18.32 -0.19 8.11
C VAL A 55 19.34 -0.20 6.97
N GLN A 56 19.33 -1.23 6.12
CA GLN A 56 20.25 -1.30 4.98
C GLN A 56 19.94 -0.23 3.93
N ALA A 57 18.66 -0.03 3.59
CA ALA A 57 18.26 0.97 2.61
C ALA A 57 18.65 2.39 3.02
N VAL A 58 18.47 2.76 4.29
CA VAL A 58 18.84 4.08 4.81
C VAL A 58 20.38 4.25 4.80
N LYS A 59 21.15 3.23 5.20
CA LYS A 59 22.61 3.25 5.13
C LYS A 59 23.11 3.52 3.71
N ASP A 60 22.55 2.82 2.72
CA ASP A 60 22.90 2.98 1.32
C ASP A 60 22.49 4.37 0.78
N PHE A 61 21.32 4.85 1.19
CA PHE A 61 20.82 6.18 0.83
C PHE A 61 21.72 7.30 1.36
N GLU A 62 22.12 7.24 2.64
CA GLU A 62 23.00 8.22 3.26
C GLU A 62 24.39 8.22 2.65
N LYS A 63 24.92 7.02 2.30
CA LYS A 63 26.20 6.91 1.59
C LYS A 63 26.16 7.63 0.24
N ALA A 64 25.07 7.52 -0.49
CA ALA A 64 24.85 8.20 -1.78
C ALA A 64 24.46 9.68 -1.63
N ASN A 65 24.06 10.12 -0.43
CA ASN A 65 23.57 11.47 -0.12
C ASN A 65 24.13 11.96 1.22
N PRO A 66 25.43 12.27 1.33
CA PRO A 66 26.08 12.58 2.61
C PRO A 66 25.49 13.77 3.38
N SER A 67 24.85 14.69 2.64
CA SER A 67 24.18 15.87 3.20
C SER A 67 22.76 15.58 3.73
N ILE A 68 22.29 14.32 3.72
CA ILE A 68 20.98 13.93 4.25
C ILE A 68 21.18 12.88 5.33
N LYS A 69 20.59 13.09 6.50
CA LYS A 69 20.56 12.12 7.62
C LYS A 69 19.14 11.68 7.90
N VAL A 70 18.95 10.37 8.13
CA VAL A 70 17.63 9.75 8.30
C VAL A 70 17.56 9.02 9.63
N THR A 71 16.62 9.40 10.48
CA THR A 71 16.30 8.66 11.71
C THR A 71 15.07 7.81 11.51
N ILE A 72 15.21 6.49 11.68
CA ILE A 72 14.12 5.53 11.54
C ILE A 72 13.38 5.39 12.87
N LYS A 73 12.04 5.41 12.81
CA LYS A 73 11.15 4.99 13.90
C LYS A 73 10.23 3.88 13.38
N TYR A 74 10.15 2.80 14.13
CA TYR A 74 9.26 1.69 13.81
C TYR A 74 7.88 1.95 14.40
N THR A 75 6.85 1.79 13.58
CA THR A 75 5.45 2.01 13.95
C THR A 75 4.56 1.19 13.01
N ASN A 76 3.27 1.12 13.30
CA ASN A 76 2.33 0.44 12.41
C ASN A 76 1.87 1.41 11.30
N SER A 77 2.06 1.05 10.04
CA SER A 77 1.66 1.87 8.89
C SER A 77 0.14 2.12 8.81
N THR A 78 -0.68 1.22 9.33
CA THR A 78 -2.14 1.40 9.41
C THR A 78 -2.55 2.53 10.34
N ASP A 79 -1.70 2.92 11.29
CA ASP A 79 -1.94 4.04 12.19
C ASP A 79 -1.42 5.39 11.66
N ALA A 80 -0.87 5.44 10.44
CA ALA A 80 -0.22 6.65 9.90
C ALA A 80 -1.14 7.86 9.91
N LEU A 81 -2.37 7.74 9.38
CA LEU A 81 -3.35 8.82 9.38
C LEU A 81 -3.65 9.33 10.79
N LYS A 82 -3.95 8.42 11.72
CA LYS A 82 -4.24 8.73 13.13
C LYS A 82 -3.07 9.45 13.80
N ASN A 83 -1.85 8.99 13.55
CA ASN A 83 -0.65 9.57 14.14
C ASN A 83 -0.35 10.97 13.58
N LEU A 84 -0.55 11.18 12.26
CA LEU A 84 -0.41 12.49 11.64
C LEU A 84 -1.48 13.48 12.14
N GLN A 85 -2.71 13.01 12.33
CA GLN A 85 -3.81 13.86 12.87
C GLN A 85 -3.56 14.25 14.32
N LYS A 86 -3.02 13.35 15.14
CA LYS A 86 -2.78 13.57 16.57
C LYS A 86 -1.70 14.61 16.82
N ASP A 87 -0.59 14.53 16.11
CA ASP A 87 0.54 15.44 16.23
C ASP A 87 1.32 15.56 14.91
N PRO A 88 0.86 16.46 14.00
CA PRO A 88 1.55 16.68 12.73
C PRO A 88 3.00 17.13 12.91
N SER A 89 3.34 17.85 13.99
CA SER A 89 4.68 18.40 14.22
C SER A 89 5.69 17.31 14.58
N ALA A 90 5.28 16.32 15.37
CA ALA A 90 6.12 15.18 15.76
C ALA A 90 6.16 14.08 14.70
N ALA A 91 5.27 14.12 13.72
CA ALA A 91 5.18 13.12 12.66
C ALA A 91 6.45 13.08 11.79
N ALA A 92 6.69 11.90 11.18
CA ALA A 92 7.84 11.70 10.30
C ALA A 92 7.68 12.48 8.99
N ASP A 93 8.83 12.91 8.41
CA ASP A 93 8.88 13.56 7.09
C ASP A 93 8.49 12.62 5.96
N VAL A 94 8.88 11.33 6.09
CA VAL A 94 8.51 10.24 5.19
C VAL A 94 7.91 9.11 6.02
N PHE A 95 6.79 8.55 5.57
CA PHE A 95 6.07 7.52 6.33
C PHE A 95 5.43 6.49 5.44
N MET A 96 5.36 5.24 5.92
CA MET A 96 4.55 4.17 5.32
C MET A 96 3.08 4.35 5.63
N PHE A 97 2.22 4.03 4.65
CA PHE A 97 0.78 3.96 4.85
C PHE A 97 0.10 3.07 3.78
N PRO A 98 -1.03 2.43 4.06
CA PRO A 98 -1.83 1.73 3.08
C PRO A 98 -2.68 2.72 2.28
N HIS A 99 -2.89 2.43 1.00
CA HIS A 99 -3.47 3.38 0.03
C HIS A 99 -4.91 3.82 0.32
N ASP A 100 -5.68 3.06 1.10
CA ASP A 100 -7.04 3.43 1.51
C ASP A 100 -7.08 4.71 2.36
N GLN A 101 -5.96 5.06 3.02
CA GLN A 101 -5.82 6.31 3.76
C GLN A 101 -5.51 7.54 2.89
N ILE A 102 -5.16 7.34 1.59
CA ILE A 102 -4.68 8.44 0.73
C ILE A 102 -5.70 9.55 0.56
N GLY A 103 -6.99 9.19 0.48
CA GLY A 103 -8.06 10.17 0.34
C GLY A 103 -8.20 11.06 1.57
N SER A 104 -8.11 10.48 2.77
CA SER A 104 -8.12 11.24 4.03
C SER A 104 -6.88 12.11 4.18
N LEU A 105 -5.69 11.55 3.91
CA LEU A 105 -4.43 12.29 3.99
C LEU A 105 -4.39 13.48 3.02
N ALA A 106 -4.84 13.28 1.77
CA ALA A 106 -4.84 14.32 0.74
C ALA A 106 -5.92 15.39 1.00
N SER A 107 -7.14 15.00 1.41
CA SER A 107 -8.22 15.96 1.63
C SER A 107 -8.02 16.82 2.88
N GLN A 108 -7.27 16.33 3.86
CA GLN A 108 -6.89 17.08 5.08
C GLN A 108 -5.57 17.85 4.93
N GLY A 109 -4.91 17.79 3.75
CA GLY A 109 -3.65 18.49 3.53
C GLY A 109 -2.48 17.94 4.37
N LEU A 110 -2.49 16.66 4.72
CA LEU A 110 -1.46 16.03 5.55
C LEU A 110 -0.31 15.42 4.74
N ILE A 111 -0.53 15.18 3.43
CA ILE A 111 0.44 14.54 2.53
C ILE A 111 0.79 15.45 1.35
N TYR A 112 2.07 15.50 1.00
CA TYR A 112 2.60 16.28 -0.10
C TYR A 112 2.28 15.65 -1.45
N GLN A 113 1.83 16.45 -2.44
CA GLN A 113 1.62 15.95 -3.81
C GLN A 113 2.96 15.58 -4.45
N ASN A 114 3.06 14.37 -4.97
CA ASN A 114 4.25 13.91 -5.70
C ASN A 114 4.22 14.42 -7.15
N THR A 115 4.65 15.66 -7.37
CA THR A 115 4.76 16.23 -8.71
C THR A 115 6.08 15.85 -9.39
N LYS A 116 7.18 15.84 -8.64
CA LYS A 116 8.54 15.67 -9.14
C LYS A 116 8.80 14.27 -9.72
N TYR A 117 8.32 13.21 -9.09
CA TYR A 117 8.64 11.83 -9.44
C TYR A 117 7.45 11.04 -10.02
N ALA A 118 6.26 11.63 -10.13
CA ALA A 118 5.07 10.97 -10.63
C ALA A 118 5.26 10.31 -12.01
N LYS A 119 5.90 11.01 -12.96
CA LYS A 119 6.17 10.48 -14.32
C LYS A 119 7.09 9.26 -14.28
N SER A 120 8.19 9.32 -13.51
CA SER A 120 9.13 8.20 -13.40
C SER A 120 8.54 6.99 -12.67
N LEU A 121 7.68 7.21 -11.68
CA LEU A 121 6.97 6.12 -11.01
C LEU A 121 5.98 5.43 -11.95
N LYS A 122 5.23 6.16 -12.76
CA LYS A 122 4.33 5.58 -13.76
C LYS A 122 5.04 4.65 -14.76
N SER A 123 6.30 4.92 -15.10
CA SER A 123 7.07 4.05 -16.00
C SER A 123 7.57 2.78 -15.32
N THR A 124 7.90 2.82 -14.02
CA THR A 124 8.53 1.71 -13.30
C THR A 124 7.56 0.84 -12.50
N GLN A 125 6.46 1.41 -12.02
CA GLN A 125 5.49 0.71 -11.18
C GLN A 125 4.33 0.13 -12.01
N ILE A 126 3.69 -0.94 -11.52
CA ILE A 126 2.50 -1.51 -12.15
C ILE A 126 1.31 -0.55 -12.08
N ALA A 127 0.36 -0.68 -13.02
CA ALA A 127 -0.78 0.22 -13.13
C ALA A 127 -1.62 0.29 -11.85
N ASN A 128 -1.92 -0.85 -11.22
CA ASN A 128 -2.71 -0.91 -9.99
C ASN A 128 -2.01 -0.21 -8.81
N ALA A 129 -0.68 -0.32 -8.70
CA ALA A 129 0.07 0.40 -7.67
C ALA A 129 0.01 1.92 -7.88
N MET A 130 0.09 2.38 -9.14
CA MET A 130 -0.09 3.81 -9.45
C MET A 130 -1.53 4.28 -9.24
N ALA A 131 -2.53 3.43 -9.49
CA ALA A 131 -3.93 3.74 -9.16
C ALA A 131 -4.12 3.94 -7.65
N GLY A 132 -3.52 3.08 -6.81
CA GLY A 132 -3.51 3.23 -5.35
C GLY A 132 -2.77 4.50 -4.89
N ALA A 133 -1.68 4.89 -5.57
CA ALA A 133 -0.91 6.10 -5.25
C ALA A 133 -1.56 7.41 -5.72
N THR A 134 -2.71 7.34 -6.41
CA THR A 134 -3.40 8.48 -7.04
C THR A 134 -4.75 8.72 -6.36
N TYR A 135 -5.06 9.98 -6.05
CA TYR A 135 -6.36 10.41 -5.54
C TYR A 135 -6.81 11.65 -6.29
N LYS A 136 -8.06 11.66 -6.81
CA LYS A 136 -8.63 12.73 -7.64
C LYS A 136 -7.69 13.20 -8.74
N GLY A 137 -7.07 12.25 -9.46
CA GLY A 137 -6.16 12.49 -10.57
C GLY A 137 -4.74 12.95 -10.20
N LYS A 138 -4.44 13.17 -8.92
CA LYS A 138 -3.13 13.64 -8.44
C LYS A 138 -2.38 12.50 -7.74
N VAL A 139 -1.10 12.33 -8.07
CA VAL A 139 -0.23 11.33 -7.41
C VAL A 139 0.25 11.91 -6.09
N TYR A 140 0.12 11.14 -5.00
CA TYR A 140 0.63 11.49 -3.67
C TYR A 140 1.61 10.44 -3.15
N GLY A 141 1.32 9.16 -3.38
CA GLY A 141 2.12 8.06 -2.85
C GLY A 141 3.32 7.69 -3.71
N TYR A 142 4.26 6.98 -3.08
CA TYR A 142 5.41 6.32 -3.69
C TYR A 142 5.26 4.83 -3.46
N PRO A 143 4.77 4.04 -4.44
CA PRO A 143 4.51 2.61 -4.24
C PRO A 143 5.79 1.83 -3.96
N TYR A 144 5.72 0.91 -2.98
CA TYR A 144 6.82 -0.01 -2.69
C TYR A 144 6.38 -1.48 -2.63
N GLY A 145 5.07 -1.73 -2.60
CA GLY A 145 4.53 -3.08 -2.59
C GLY A 145 3.04 -3.12 -2.89
N ILE A 146 2.58 -4.33 -3.18
CA ILE A 146 1.16 -4.69 -3.27
C ILE A 146 0.86 -5.80 -2.29
N GLU A 147 -0.41 -5.94 -1.93
CA GLU A 147 -0.90 -7.07 -1.15
C GLU A 147 -2.31 -7.45 -1.57
N SER A 148 -2.58 -8.73 -1.54
CA SER A 148 -3.92 -9.29 -1.59
C SER A 148 -3.95 -10.46 -0.63
N GLN A 149 -5.13 -10.78 -0.14
CA GLN A 149 -5.31 -12.04 0.56
C GLN A 149 -5.27 -13.20 -0.43
N VAL A 150 -4.80 -14.35 0.04
CA VAL A 150 -4.65 -15.60 -0.68
C VAL A 150 -5.22 -16.73 0.16
N LEU A 151 -5.42 -17.89 -0.45
CA LEU A 151 -5.73 -19.12 0.25
C LEU A 151 -4.45 -19.80 0.69
N TYR A 152 -4.33 -20.06 1.99
CA TYR A 152 -3.34 -20.97 2.57
C TYR A 152 -4.00 -22.30 2.90
N TYR A 153 -3.35 -23.43 2.57
CA TYR A 153 -3.91 -24.75 2.83
C TYR A 153 -2.83 -25.79 3.16
N ASN A 154 -3.24 -26.86 3.84
CA ASN A 154 -2.38 -28.00 4.13
C ASN A 154 -2.49 -29.02 2.99
N LYS A 155 -1.41 -29.21 2.21
CA LYS A 155 -1.35 -30.14 1.07
C LYS A 155 -1.51 -31.61 1.45
N THR A 156 -1.36 -31.97 2.73
CA THR A 156 -1.63 -33.33 3.21
C THR A 156 -3.13 -33.61 3.38
N GLN A 157 -3.96 -32.56 3.47
CA GLN A 157 -5.39 -32.65 3.70
C GLN A 157 -6.23 -32.27 2.50
N LEU A 158 -5.70 -31.43 1.60
CA LEU A 158 -6.39 -30.88 0.43
C LEU A 158 -5.51 -30.95 -0.81
N GLY A 159 -6.05 -31.51 -1.89
CA GLY A 159 -5.43 -31.49 -3.20
C GLY A 159 -5.74 -30.22 -4.00
N ASN A 160 -5.09 -30.06 -5.17
CA ASN A 160 -5.27 -28.89 -6.03
C ASN A 160 -6.70 -28.72 -6.55
N ASP A 161 -7.47 -29.81 -6.72
CA ASP A 161 -8.85 -29.73 -7.17
C ASP A 161 -9.81 -29.36 -6.03
N ASP A 162 -9.48 -29.74 -4.79
CA ASP A 162 -10.30 -29.45 -3.63
C ASP A 162 -10.38 -27.96 -3.29
N ILE A 163 -9.36 -27.19 -3.69
CA ILE A 163 -9.25 -25.76 -3.37
C ILE A 163 -9.80 -24.82 -4.46
N LYS A 164 -10.32 -25.35 -5.57
CA LYS A 164 -10.77 -24.54 -6.71
C LYS A 164 -12.05 -23.78 -6.45
N SER A 165 -12.98 -24.36 -5.68
CA SER A 165 -14.24 -23.71 -5.32
C SER A 165 -14.48 -23.77 -3.81
N TRP A 166 -15.25 -22.80 -3.30
CA TRP A 166 -15.65 -22.79 -1.89
C TRP A 166 -16.42 -24.06 -1.50
N THR A 167 -17.29 -24.52 -2.38
CA THR A 167 -18.08 -25.75 -2.17
C THR A 167 -17.18 -26.98 -2.06
N SER A 168 -16.23 -27.16 -2.99
CA SER A 168 -15.27 -28.27 -2.92
C SER A 168 -14.41 -28.19 -1.65
N LEU A 169 -13.85 -27.01 -1.39
CA LEU A 169 -12.99 -26.76 -0.22
C LEU A 169 -13.69 -27.12 1.10
N THR A 170 -14.95 -26.71 1.28
CA THR A 170 -15.70 -26.94 2.52
C THR A 170 -16.33 -28.34 2.62
N SER A 171 -16.45 -29.06 1.51
CA SER A 171 -16.90 -30.46 1.51
C SER A 171 -15.76 -31.45 1.73
N LYS A 172 -14.54 -31.12 1.34
CA LYS A 172 -13.35 -31.99 1.44
C LYS A 172 -12.49 -31.69 2.68
N GLY A 173 -12.55 -30.46 3.17
CA GLY A 173 -11.80 -30.02 4.35
C GLY A 173 -12.53 -29.00 5.18
N LYS A 174 -11.79 -28.31 6.06
CA LYS A 174 -12.33 -27.25 6.90
C LYS A 174 -11.56 -25.97 6.68
N ILE A 175 -12.26 -24.88 6.33
CA ILE A 175 -11.66 -23.56 6.25
C ILE A 175 -11.89 -22.79 7.56
N GLY A 176 -10.79 -22.32 8.15
CA GLY A 176 -10.83 -21.39 9.29
C GLY A 176 -10.92 -19.97 8.79
N THR A 177 -12.01 -19.26 9.12
CA THR A 177 -12.19 -17.86 8.70
C THR A 177 -13.04 -17.09 9.69
N ASN A 178 -12.92 -15.77 9.68
CA ASN A 178 -13.65 -14.88 10.57
C ASN A 178 -14.92 -14.33 9.89
N LEU A 179 -16.10 -14.85 10.27
CA LEU A 179 -17.39 -14.32 9.83
C LEU A 179 -18.18 -13.66 10.98
N ALA A 180 -17.75 -13.86 12.21
CA ALA A 180 -18.55 -13.58 13.42
C ALA A 180 -17.96 -12.50 14.33
N SER A 181 -16.86 -11.85 13.96
CA SER A 181 -16.22 -10.82 14.78
C SER A 181 -15.58 -9.71 13.94
N ALA A 182 -14.99 -8.72 14.60
CA ALA A 182 -14.34 -7.59 13.93
C ALA A 182 -13.29 -8.04 12.90
N GLY A 183 -13.26 -7.39 11.75
CA GLY A 183 -12.38 -7.68 10.62
C GLY A 183 -12.97 -8.66 9.59
N ALA A 184 -14.16 -9.22 9.82
CA ALA A 184 -14.86 -10.03 8.82
C ALA A 184 -15.06 -9.30 7.49
N ASN A 185 -15.32 -8.01 7.56
CA ASN A 185 -15.54 -7.15 6.39
C ASN A 185 -14.32 -7.04 5.48
N TYR A 186 -13.09 -7.12 6.00
CA TYR A 186 -11.89 -7.07 5.17
C TYR A 186 -11.79 -8.31 4.24
N ILE A 187 -12.26 -9.47 4.71
CA ILE A 187 -12.24 -10.72 3.94
C ILE A 187 -13.46 -10.80 3.02
N PHE A 188 -14.65 -10.44 3.52
CA PHE A 188 -15.92 -10.78 2.88
C PHE A 188 -16.65 -9.61 2.21
N ALA A 189 -16.30 -8.33 2.48
CA ALA A 189 -16.87 -7.22 1.71
C ALA A 189 -16.56 -7.28 0.19
N PRO A 190 -15.41 -7.81 -0.26
CA PRO A 190 -15.18 -8.02 -1.69
C PRO A 190 -16.17 -8.95 -2.39
N LEU A 191 -16.96 -9.74 -1.65
CA LEU A 191 -18.06 -10.52 -2.24
C LEU A 191 -19.10 -9.63 -2.94
N PHE A 192 -19.27 -8.39 -2.54
CA PHE A 192 -20.10 -7.44 -3.28
C PHE A 192 -19.56 -7.19 -4.69
N TYR A 193 -18.22 -7.10 -4.86
CA TYR A 193 -17.60 -7.02 -6.19
C TYR A 193 -17.78 -8.33 -6.97
N THR A 194 -17.66 -9.50 -6.29
CA THR A 194 -17.94 -10.81 -6.88
C THR A 194 -19.37 -10.90 -7.41
N ALA A 195 -20.34 -10.34 -6.68
CA ALA A 195 -21.73 -10.22 -7.10
C ALA A 195 -21.95 -9.23 -8.26
N GLY A 196 -20.98 -8.35 -8.52
CA GLY A 196 -21.02 -7.32 -9.57
C GLY A 196 -21.55 -5.96 -9.11
N ASP A 197 -21.44 -5.70 -7.82
CA ASP A 197 -21.71 -4.38 -7.22
C ASP A 197 -20.42 -3.56 -7.07
N THR A 198 -20.52 -2.32 -6.59
CA THR A 198 -19.39 -1.43 -6.36
C THR A 198 -19.43 -0.79 -4.97
N LEU A 199 -18.24 -0.55 -4.41
CA LEU A 199 -18.05 0.25 -3.21
C LEU A 199 -17.37 1.55 -3.61
N TYR A 200 -18.02 2.69 -3.31
CA TYR A 200 -17.49 4.04 -3.60
C TYR A 200 -17.22 4.32 -5.08
N GLY A 201 -17.99 3.68 -5.97
CA GLY A 201 -17.84 3.79 -7.43
C GLY A 201 -16.60 3.08 -7.97
N ASN A 202 -16.41 3.11 -9.29
CA ASN A 202 -15.38 2.33 -9.99
C ASN A 202 -13.93 2.60 -9.52
N ASN A 203 -13.64 3.81 -9.02
CA ASN A 203 -12.29 4.19 -8.55
C ASN A 203 -12.18 4.19 -7.02
N GLY A 204 -13.24 3.81 -6.29
CA GLY A 204 -13.25 3.83 -4.83
C GLY A 204 -13.17 5.24 -4.20
N GLU A 205 -13.55 6.30 -4.93
CA GLU A 205 -13.37 7.71 -4.51
C GLU A 205 -14.68 8.47 -4.27
N LYS A 206 -15.82 7.91 -4.71
CA LYS A 206 -17.15 8.59 -4.66
C LYS A 206 -17.88 8.20 -3.39
N ALA A 207 -18.02 9.10 -2.42
CA ALA A 207 -18.71 8.83 -1.16
C ALA A 207 -20.12 8.24 -1.35
N LYS A 208 -20.85 8.65 -2.38
CA LYS A 208 -22.19 8.15 -2.73
C LYS A 208 -22.17 7.10 -3.86
N GLY A 209 -21.06 6.38 -4.05
CA GLY A 209 -20.89 5.44 -5.15
C GLY A 209 -21.04 3.96 -4.76
N THR A 210 -21.48 3.68 -3.54
CA THR A 210 -21.77 2.32 -3.07
C THR A 210 -23.19 1.93 -3.49
N ASN A 211 -23.36 0.80 -4.16
CA ASN A 211 -24.64 0.35 -4.73
C ASN A 211 -24.98 -1.10 -4.37
N ILE A 212 -24.70 -1.51 -3.15
CA ILE A 212 -24.91 -2.89 -2.65
C ILE A 212 -26.33 -3.14 -2.11
N ASP A 213 -27.19 -2.13 -2.05
CA ASP A 213 -28.56 -2.21 -1.56
C ASP A 213 -29.54 -2.64 -2.66
N ASN A 214 -29.31 -3.86 -3.15
CA ASN A 214 -30.07 -4.51 -4.24
C ASN A 214 -30.06 -6.04 -4.05
N GLU A 215 -30.68 -6.78 -4.96
CA GLU A 215 -30.77 -8.24 -4.91
C GLU A 215 -29.41 -8.96 -4.92
N LYS A 216 -28.39 -8.41 -5.58
CA LYS A 216 -27.04 -8.98 -5.56
C LYS A 216 -26.41 -8.85 -4.18
N GLY A 217 -26.56 -7.69 -3.54
CA GLY A 217 -26.11 -7.50 -2.16
C GLY A 217 -26.86 -8.41 -1.18
N VAL A 218 -28.18 -8.63 -1.39
CA VAL A 218 -28.95 -9.61 -0.61
C VAL A 218 -28.40 -11.02 -0.80
N SER A 219 -28.00 -11.42 -2.02
CA SER A 219 -27.39 -12.74 -2.26
C SER A 219 -26.10 -12.93 -1.48
N VAL A 220 -25.26 -11.89 -1.35
CA VAL A 220 -24.06 -11.95 -0.49
C VAL A 220 -24.43 -12.20 0.97
N LEU A 221 -25.43 -11.50 1.51
CA LEU A 221 -25.86 -11.73 2.90
C LEU A 221 -26.48 -13.12 3.11
N LYS A 222 -27.28 -13.64 2.15
CA LYS A 222 -27.78 -15.01 2.19
C LYS A 222 -26.66 -16.03 2.22
N TRP A 223 -25.62 -15.84 1.40
CA TRP A 223 -24.44 -16.68 1.41
C TRP A 223 -23.71 -16.60 2.76
N ILE A 224 -23.49 -15.43 3.34
CA ILE A 224 -22.87 -15.28 4.67
C ILE A 224 -23.69 -16.02 5.73
N LYS A 225 -25.01 -15.90 5.69
CA LYS A 225 -25.93 -16.59 6.63
C LYS A 225 -25.82 -18.11 6.51
N SER A 226 -25.74 -18.64 5.29
CA SER A 226 -25.66 -20.10 5.06
C SER A 226 -24.34 -20.71 5.58
N GLN A 227 -23.28 -19.91 5.75
CA GLN A 227 -22.01 -20.41 6.27
C GLN A 227 -22.06 -20.82 7.75
N LYS A 228 -23.08 -20.37 8.50
CA LYS A 228 -23.29 -20.79 9.89
C LYS A 228 -23.53 -22.31 10.00
N ASP A 229 -24.27 -22.84 9.05
CA ASP A 229 -24.67 -24.26 9.03
C ASP A 229 -23.76 -25.08 8.11
N ASN A 230 -22.70 -24.51 7.56
CA ASN A 230 -21.72 -25.20 6.74
C ASN A 230 -20.68 -25.90 7.64
N PRO A 231 -20.65 -27.26 7.71
CA PRO A 231 -19.75 -28.00 8.61
C PRO A 231 -18.27 -27.85 8.22
N GLY A 232 -17.97 -27.43 6.98
CA GLY A 232 -16.64 -27.13 6.50
C GLY A 232 -16.14 -25.74 6.84
N VAL A 233 -16.95 -24.91 7.53
CA VAL A 233 -16.56 -23.54 7.94
C VAL A 233 -16.36 -23.49 9.47
N VAL A 234 -15.16 -23.14 9.88
CA VAL A 234 -14.77 -22.98 11.29
C VAL A 234 -14.51 -21.51 11.57
N GLN A 235 -15.16 -20.97 12.61
CA GLN A 235 -14.86 -19.61 13.06
C GLN A 235 -13.45 -19.54 13.64
N ALA A 236 -12.59 -18.79 13.01
CA ALA A 236 -11.20 -18.59 13.39
C ALA A 236 -10.81 -17.12 13.23
N SER A 237 -10.07 -16.60 14.19
CA SER A 237 -9.53 -15.25 14.18
C SER A 237 -8.10 -15.23 14.72
N THR A 238 -7.90 -14.92 15.98
CA THR A 238 -6.59 -14.94 16.65
C THR A 238 -6.00 -16.34 16.85
N ASN A 239 -6.83 -17.39 16.80
CA ASN A 239 -6.45 -18.80 16.99
C ASN A 239 -6.20 -19.57 15.66
N THR A 240 -6.26 -18.89 14.51
CA THR A 240 -6.15 -19.53 13.17
C THR A 240 -4.88 -20.36 13.03
N LEU A 241 -3.73 -19.82 13.47
CA LEU A 241 -2.45 -20.55 13.41
C LEU A 241 -2.49 -21.87 14.19
N ASN A 242 -3.01 -21.84 15.41
CA ASN A 242 -3.11 -23.03 16.26
C ASN A 242 -4.05 -24.08 15.65
N LEU A 243 -5.16 -23.67 15.06
CA LEU A 243 -6.10 -24.57 14.38
C LEU A 243 -5.47 -25.21 13.14
N LEU A 244 -4.67 -24.45 12.39
CA LEU A 244 -3.96 -24.95 11.21
C LEU A 244 -2.85 -25.95 11.63
N GLN A 245 -2.07 -25.64 12.67
CA GLN A 245 -1.04 -26.52 13.22
C GLN A 245 -1.59 -27.85 13.76
N SER A 246 -2.74 -27.79 14.43
CA SER A 246 -3.39 -28.98 15.00
C SER A 246 -4.17 -29.82 13.98
N GLY A 247 -4.28 -29.35 12.73
CA GLY A 247 -5.07 -30.00 11.68
C GLY A 247 -6.59 -29.87 11.86
N ASN A 248 -7.06 -29.05 12.81
CA ASN A 248 -8.49 -28.78 13.03
C ASN A 248 -9.12 -27.94 11.91
N ILE A 249 -8.29 -27.21 11.14
CA ILE A 249 -8.63 -26.61 9.86
C ILE A 249 -7.61 -27.02 8.81
N SER A 250 -8.07 -27.19 7.58
CA SER A 250 -7.25 -27.57 6.41
C SER A 250 -6.79 -26.35 5.63
N ALA A 251 -7.49 -25.22 5.76
CA ALA A 251 -7.25 -24.00 4.99
C ALA A 251 -7.66 -22.74 5.74
N THR A 252 -7.16 -21.59 5.27
CA THR A 252 -7.56 -20.27 5.76
C THR A 252 -7.32 -19.19 4.70
N LEU A 253 -8.04 -18.06 4.79
CA LEU A 253 -7.82 -16.87 3.97
C LEU A 253 -6.99 -15.87 4.79
N SER A 254 -5.85 -15.45 4.26
CA SER A 254 -5.02 -14.43 4.91
C SER A 254 -4.09 -13.74 3.89
N GLY A 255 -3.42 -12.69 4.30
CA GLY A 255 -2.47 -11.98 3.46
C GLY A 255 -1.01 -12.44 3.63
N PRO A 256 -0.07 -11.80 2.93
CA PRO A 256 1.37 -12.12 2.99
C PRO A 256 1.98 -12.03 4.40
N TRP A 257 1.39 -11.22 5.27
CA TRP A 257 1.85 -11.06 6.66
C TRP A 257 1.79 -12.35 7.51
N SER A 258 0.97 -13.33 7.12
CA SER A 258 0.84 -14.61 7.83
C SER A 258 1.74 -15.72 7.27
N TYR A 259 2.40 -15.48 6.15
CA TYR A 259 3.15 -16.53 5.43
C TYR A 259 4.22 -17.19 6.29
N ASN A 260 5.07 -16.39 6.94
CA ASN A 260 6.19 -16.91 7.72
C ASN A 260 5.72 -17.81 8.88
N ASP A 261 4.63 -17.43 9.55
CA ASP A 261 4.06 -18.24 10.65
C ASP A 261 3.46 -19.54 10.12
N TYR A 262 2.72 -19.49 9.01
CA TYR A 262 2.14 -20.70 8.40
C TYR A 262 3.21 -21.61 7.79
N LYS A 263 4.26 -21.03 7.18
CA LYS A 263 5.41 -21.79 6.65
C LYS A 263 6.16 -22.49 7.78
N LYS A 264 6.35 -21.82 8.90
CA LYS A 264 6.95 -22.45 10.10
C LYS A 264 6.08 -23.58 10.65
N ALA A 265 4.76 -23.43 10.59
CA ALA A 265 3.80 -24.41 11.13
C ALA A 265 3.70 -25.68 10.26
N LEU A 266 3.64 -25.53 8.93
CA LEU A 266 3.35 -26.62 7.98
C LEU A 266 4.57 -27.06 7.15
N GLY A 267 5.68 -26.30 7.19
CA GLY A 267 6.85 -26.63 6.40
C GLY A 267 6.55 -26.71 4.90
N ASP A 268 6.98 -27.81 4.27
CA ASP A 268 6.74 -28.03 2.83
C ASP A 268 5.32 -28.47 2.49
N ASN A 269 4.51 -28.76 3.51
CA ASN A 269 3.09 -29.05 3.35
C ASN A 269 2.23 -27.78 3.23
N LEU A 270 2.80 -26.58 3.41
CA LEU A 270 2.08 -25.36 3.14
C LEU A 270 1.83 -25.20 1.64
N GLY A 271 0.55 -25.12 1.26
CA GLY A 271 0.09 -24.68 -0.06
C GLY A 271 -0.36 -23.22 -0.01
N VAL A 272 -0.12 -22.48 -1.09
CA VAL A 272 -0.61 -21.11 -1.29
C VAL A 272 -1.25 -21.04 -2.68
N ALA A 273 -2.45 -20.49 -2.76
CA ALA A 273 -3.21 -20.38 -4.00
C ALA A 273 -4.03 -19.08 -4.06
N PRO A 274 -4.48 -18.64 -5.23
CA PRO A 274 -5.55 -17.65 -5.33
C PRO A 274 -6.80 -18.08 -4.57
N TYR A 275 -7.70 -17.15 -4.30
CA TYR A 275 -9.01 -17.43 -3.72
C TYR A 275 -9.80 -18.41 -4.60
N PRO A 276 -10.62 -19.29 -4.01
CA PRO A 276 -11.49 -20.19 -4.75
C PRO A 276 -12.60 -19.43 -5.51
N THR A 277 -13.31 -20.12 -6.40
CA THR A 277 -14.59 -19.62 -6.88
C THR A 277 -15.68 -19.76 -5.81
N VAL A 278 -16.77 -19.03 -5.95
CA VAL A 278 -17.92 -19.05 -5.05
C VAL A 278 -19.21 -18.87 -5.84
N ASP A 279 -20.26 -19.62 -5.48
CA ASP A 279 -21.61 -19.41 -5.99
C ASP A 279 -22.44 -18.57 -4.99
N LEU A 280 -22.81 -17.38 -5.41
CA LEU A 280 -23.70 -16.47 -4.67
C LEU A 280 -25.17 -16.60 -5.12
N GLY A 281 -25.55 -17.71 -5.77
CA GLY A 281 -26.88 -17.97 -6.31
C GLY A 281 -27.06 -17.57 -7.78
N SER A 282 -25.97 -17.24 -8.49
CA SER A 282 -25.97 -16.93 -9.93
C SER A 282 -24.90 -17.71 -10.70
N GLY A 283 -24.45 -18.86 -10.16
CA GLY A 283 -23.37 -19.69 -10.68
C GLY A 283 -22.00 -19.29 -10.13
N GLU A 284 -21.03 -20.17 -10.32
CA GLU A 284 -19.65 -20.03 -9.86
C GLU A 284 -18.97 -18.80 -10.45
N LYS A 285 -18.39 -17.98 -9.59
CA LYS A 285 -17.60 -16.80 -9.95
C LYS A 285 -16.32 -16.76 -9.13
N GLN A 286 -15.28 -16.15 -9.67
CA GLN A 286 -14.04 -15.91 -8.93
C GLN A 286 -14.35 -15.08 -7.68
N MET A 287 -14.13 -15.63 -6.50
CA MET A 287 -14.20 -14.89 -5.24
C MET A 287 -13.13 -13.80 -5.26
N GLN A 288 -13.55 -12.55 -5.12
CA GLN A 288 -12.62 -11.42 -5.13
C GLN A 288 -12.10 -11.11 -3.72
N ALA A 289 -10.91 -10.54 -3.67
CA ALA A 289 -10.33 -9.94 -2.48
C ALA A 289 -10.16 -8.43 -2.66
N PHE A 290 -9.83 -7.71 -1.60
CA PHE A 290 -9.28 -6.37 -1.73
C PHE A 290 -7.83 -6.44 -2.21
N LEU A 291 -7.48 -5.56 -3.16
CA LEU A 291 -6.09 -5.29 -3.52
C LEU A 291 -5.61 -4.08 -2.70
N GLY A 292 -4.59 -4.30 -1.89
CA GLY A 292 -3.89 -3.28 -1.15
C GLY A 292 -2.67 -2.76 -1.92
N VAL A 293 -2.34 -1.48 -1.76
CA VAL A 293 -1.09 -0.89 -2.23
C VAL A 293 -0.37 -0.25 -1.05
N LYS A 294 0.86 -0.65 -0.86
CA LYS A 294 1.74 -0.10 0.18
C LYS A 294 2.50 1.10 -0.37
N LEU A 295 2.41 2.21 0.33
CA LEU A 295 2.91 3.50 -0.11
C LEU A 295 3.84 4.14 0.93
N PHE A 296 4.86 4.85 0.44
CA PHE A 296 5.46 5.93 1.20
C PHE A 296 4.75 7.25 0.87
N GLY A 297 4.58 8.08 1.89
CA GLY A 297 4.11 9.46 1.78
C GLY A 297 5.16 10.44 2.28
N VAL A 298 5.07 11.67 1.81
CA VAL A 298 5.85 12.80 2.32
C VAL A 298 4.91 13.73 3.07
N LYS A 299 5.25 14.08 4.31
CA LYS A 299 4.45 14.97 5.14
C LYS A 299 4.36 16.36 4.51
N GLN A 300 3.15 16.96 4.49
CA GLN A 300 2.89 18.24 3.81
C GLN A 300 3.73 19.40 4.38
N ASP A 301 3.90 19.46 5.68
CA ASP A 301 4.61 20.54 6.37
C ASP A 301 6.07 20.20 6.73
N THR A 302 6.68 19.23 6.04
CA THR A 302 8.11 18.94 6.19
C THR A 302 8.95 20.15 5.81
N LYS A 303 9.98 20.43 6.61
CA LYS A 303 10.90 21.53 6.37
C LYS A 303 11.94 21.22 5.28
N GLU A 304 12.04 19.94 4.88
CA GLU A 304 13.03 19.44 3.92
C GLU A 304 12.34 18.69 2.73
N PRO A 305 11.40 19.32 2.00
CA PRO A 305 10.54 18.62 1.05
C PRO A 305 11.30 17.93 -0.09
N LEU A 306 12.36 18.55 -0.61
CA LEU A 306 13.14 17.95 -1.68
C LEU A 306 13.93 16.72 -1.22
N ALA A 307 14.52 16.78 -0.01
CA ALA A 307 15.23 15.65 0.57
C ALA A 307 14.25 14.51 0.91
N ALA A 308 13.08 14.83 1.48
CA ALA A 308 12.04 13.87 1.79
C ALA A 308 11.49 13.18 0.53
N MET A 309 11.20 13.93 -0.55
CA MET A 309 10.80 13.35 -1.84
C MET A 309 11.88 12.46 -2.44
N LYS A 310 13.15 12.84 -2.32
CA LYS A 310 14.29 12.04 -2.79
C LYS A 310 14.40 10.73 -2.04
N LEU A 311 14.23 10.77 -0.72
CA LEU A 311 14.18 9.57 0.13
C LEU A 311 13.01 8.67 -0.26
N ALA A 312 11.79 9.19 -0.32
CA ALA A 312 10.60 8.42 -0.68
C ALA A 312 10.72 7.76 -2.06
N LYS A 313 11.29 8.48 -3.06
CA LYS A 313 11.59 7.91 -4.39
C LYS A 313 12.61 6.78 -4.32
N TYR A 314 13.66 6.92 -3.52
CA TYR A 314 14.66 5.88 -3.34
C TYR A 314 14.08 4.64 -2.66
N LEU A 315 13.29 4.82 -1.58
CA LEU A 315 12.62 3.72 -0.88
C LEU A 315 11.60 2.95 -1.76
N SER A 316 11.11 3.57 -2.83
CA SER A 316 10.23 2.99 -3.86
C SER A 316 11.00 2.39 -5.05
N SER A 317 12.34 2.31 -5.01
CA SER A 317 13.17 1.81 -6.10
C SER A 317 13.17 0.28 -6.17
N ASP A 318 13.53 -0.26 -7.35
CA ASP A 318 13.67 -1.70 -7.58
C ASP A 318 14.56 -2.35 -6.52
N LYS A 319 15.75 -1.76 -6.25
CA LYS A 319 16.70 -2.25 -5.25
C LYS A 319 16.09 -2.43 -3.86
N VAL A 320 15.33 -1.45 -3.39
CA VAL A 320 14.72 -1.50 -2.05
C VAL A 320 13.53 -2.46 -2.03
N GLN A 321 12.78 -2.58 -3.14
CA GLN A 321 11.70 -3.55 -3.26
C GLN A 321 12.21 -4.99 -3.32
N GLU A 322 13.33 -5.26 -4.01
CA GLU A 322 14.01 -6.57 -4.00
C GLU A 322 14.45 -6.95 -2.57
N LEU A 323 15.05 -5.99 -1.84
CA LEU A 323 15.44 -6.19 -0.45
C LEU A 323 14.23 -6.46 0.45
N GLY A 324 13.14 -5.69 0.29
CA GLY A 324 11.89 -5.88 1.04
C GLY A 324 11.23 -7.22 0.77
N PHE A 325 11.30 -7.74 -0.45
CA PHE A 325 10.83 -9.09 -0.77
C PHE A 325 11.67 -10.15 -0.04
N LYS A 326 12.99 -10.08 -0.12
CA LYS A 326 13.91 -11.04 0.52
C LYS A 326 13.78 -11.07 2.04
N ASP A 327 13.65 -9.92 2.67
CA ASP A 327 13.67 -9.80 4.13
C ASP A 327 12.28 -9.98 4.77
N SER A 328 11.21 -9.55 4.08
CA SER A 328 9.88 -9.40 4.68
C SER A 328 8.74 -9.94 3.81
N HIS A 329 9.03 -10.58 2.68
CA HIS A 329 8.06 -11.08 1.70
C HIS A 329 7.05 -10.01 1.24
N TYR A 330 7.47 -8.73 1.17
CA TYR A 330 6.66 -7.69 0.55
C TYR A 330 6.64 -7.88 -0.97
N ILE A 331 5.45 -8.15 -1.52
CA ILE A 331 5.31 -8.36 -2.95
C ILE A 331 5.53 -7.03 -3.67
N PRO A 332 6.55 -6.94 -4.56
CA PRO A 332 6.95 -5.68 -5.16
C PRO A 332 5.86 -5.06 -6.03
N SER A 333 5.80 -3.74 -6.08
CA SER A 333 5.00 -2.98 -7.06
C SER A 333 5.78 -2.62 -8.33
N SER A 334 7.09 -2.82 -8.34
CA SER A 334 7.96 -2.60 -9.49
C SER A 334 7.73 -3.65 -10.58
N LYS A 335 7.50 -3.21 -11.83
CA LYS A 335 7.37 -4.09 -13.00
C LYS A 335 8.59 -4.98 -13.19
N LYS A 336 9.80 -4.40 -13.02
CA LYS A 336 11.06 -5.11 -13.18
C LYS A 336 11.24 -6.19 -12.13
N VAL A 337 10.96 -5.86 -10.85
CA VAL A 337 11.15 -6.80 -9.76
C VAL A 337 10.12 -7.93 -9.83
N GLN A 338 8.87 -7.63 -10.19
CA GLN A 338 7.85 -8.67 -10.41
C GLN A 338 8.23 -9.68 -11.49
N ALA A 339 8.99 -9.25 -12.50
CA ALA A 339 9.47 -10.13 -13.58
C ALA A 339 10.72 -10.97 -13.20
N SER A 340 11.28 -10.77 -12.01
CA SER A 340 12.47 -11.52 -11.57
C SER A 340 12.16 -12.99 -11.26
N GLN A 341 13.17 -13.87 -11.40
CA GLN A 341 13.04 -15.29 -11.08
C GLN A 341 12.68 -15.52 -9.61
N ASP A 342 13.20 -14.71 -8.70
CA ASP A 342 12.89 -14.80 -7.27
C ASP A 342 11.39 -14.69 -7.01
N ILE A 343 10.70 -13.77 -7.71
CA ILE A 343 9.26 -13.59 -7.61
C ILE A 343 8.48 -14.69 -8.33
N GLN A 344 8.90 -15.07 -9.55
CA GLN A 344 8.20 -16.05 -10.36
C GLN A 344 8.22 -17.46 -9.76
N ASN A 345 9.27 -17.79 -9.00
CA ASN A 345 9.46 -19.09 -8.34
C ASN A 345 8.90 -19.13 -6.91
N ASP A 346 8.48 -17.99 -6.33
CA ASP A 346 7.90 -17.94 -4.99
C ASP A 346 6.39 -18.16 -5.03
N ALA A 347 5.90 -19.19 -4.34
CA ALA A 347 4.49 -19.57 -4.35
C ALA A 347 3.56 -18.47 -3.81
N LEU A 348 4.00 -17.74 -2.75
CA LEU A 348 3.21 -16.64 -2.21
C LEU A 348 3.16 -15.46 -3.19
N ALA A 349 4.33 -15.06 -3.70
CA ALA A 349 4.40 -13.94 -4.64
C ALA A 349 3.57 -14.22 -5.88
N LYS A 350 3.67 -15.43 -6.43
CA LYS A 350 2.86 -15.86 -7.57
C LYS A 350 1.34 -15.80 -7.24
N ALA A 351 0.91 -16.32 -6.12
CA ALA A 351 -0.51 -16.28 -5.72
C ALA A 351 -1.02 -14.84 -5.57
N VAL A 352 -0.24 -13.93 -4.97
CA VAL A 352 -0.61 -12.51 -4.84
C VAL A 352 -0.63 -11.81 -6.20
N VAL A 353 0.32 -12.10 -7.09
CA VAL A 353 0.33 -11.58 -8.47
C VAL A 353 -0.90 -12.06 -9.24
N ASP A 354 -1.26 -13.35 -9.13
CA ASP A 354 -2.47 -13.90 -9.73
C ASP A 354 -3.73 -13.22 -9.17
N MET A 355 -3.81 -13.02 -7.84
CA MET A 355 -4.89 -12.27 -7.20
C MET A 355 -4.92 -10.79 -7.61
N SER A 356 -3.83 -10.20 -8.05
CA SER A 356 -3.79 -8.80 -8.49
C SER A 356 -4.40 -8.57 -9.88
N GLN A 357 -4.80 -9.62 -10.58
CA GLN A 357 -5.38 -9.53 -11.91
C GLN A 357 -6.84 -9.06 -11.86
N LYS A 358 -7.31 -8.52 -13.01
CA LYS A 358 -8.69 -8.08 -13.15
C LYS A 358 -9.65 -9.26 -12.92
N GLY A 359 -10.63 -9.06 -12.04
CA GLY A 359 -11.63 -10.08 -11.69
C GLY A 359 -11.24 -10.95 -10.48
N TYR A 360 -9.98 -10.93 -10.04
CA TYR A 360 -9.52 -11.63 -8.84
C TYR A 360 -9.50 -10.72 -7.62
N SER A 361 -9.19 -9.45 -7.80
CA SER A 361 -9.29 -8.46 -6.73
C SER A 361 -9.67 -7.08 -7.28
N THR A 362 -10.16 -6.26 -6.37
CA THR A 362 -10.48 -4.86 -6.64
C THR A 362 -9.70 -3.97 -5.68
N PRO A 363 -9.07 -2.87 -6.14
CA PRO A 363 -8.40 -1.94 -5.25
C PRO A 363 -9.35 -1.46 -4.14
N MET A 364 -8.87 -1.51 -2.92
CA MET A 364 -9.63 -1.05 -1.75
C MET A 364 -10.01 0.42 -1.92
N PRO A 365 -11.24 0.83 -1.58
CA PRO A 365 -11.68 2.20 -1.75
C PRO A 365 -10.82 3.22 -1.01
N LYS A 366 -10.60 4.35 -1.65
CA LYS A 366 -9.77 5.48 -1.15
C LYS A 366 -10.62 6.63 -0.59
N SER A 367 -11.94 6.51 -0.64
CA SER A 367 -12.83 7.51 -0.07
C SER A 367 -12.60 7.65 1.43
N PRO A 368 -12.47 8.87 1.98
CA PRO A 368 -12.43 9.07 3.44
C PRO A 368 -13.62 8.43 4.17
N ALA A 369 -14.76 8.31 3.50
CA ALA A 369 -15.98 7.70 4.03
C ALA A 369 -15.86 6.17 4.24
N MET A 370 -14.78 5.52 3.76
CA MET A 370 -14.54 4.09 3.97
C MET A 370 -14.47 3.70 5.45
N ALA A 371 -14.04 4.61 6.33
CA ALA A 371 -14.06 4.40 7.77
C ALA A 371 -15.48 4.11 8.32
N ASN A 372 -16.51 4.76 7.77
CA ASN A 372 -17.91 4.52 8.14
C ASN A 372 -18.42 3.16 7.65
N PHE A 373 -17.92 2.72 6.48
CA PHE A 373 -18.24 1.41 5.92
C PHE A 373 -17.72 0.29 6.82
N TRP A 374 -16.45 0.35 7.23
CA TRP A 374 -15.83 -0.69 8.06
C TRP A 374 -16.67 -0.98 9.30
N THR A 375 -17.01 0.03 10.08
CA THR A 375 -17.77 -0.13 11.33
C THR A 375 -19.16 -0.71 11.09
N SER A 376 -19.86 -0.23 10.04
CA SER A 376 -21.23 -0.66 9.75
C SER A 376 -21.30 -2.05 9.14
N ALA A 377 -20.31 -2.41 8.29
CA ALA A 377 -20.26 -3.70 7.62
C ALA A 377 -19.92 -4.85 8.57
N ASP A 378 -18.99 -4.65 9.52
CA ASP A 378 -18.68 -5.67 10.54
C ASP A 378 -19.90 -6.07 11.35
N ALA A 379 -20.68 -5.09 11.82
CA ALA A 379 -21.91 -5.36 12.56
C ALA A 379 -22.93 -6.14 11.71
N LEU A 380 -23.11 -5.72 10.45
CA LEU A 380 -24.06 -6.37 9.53
C LEU A 380 -23.65 -7.84 9.25
N PHE A 381 -22.38 -8.09 8.94
CA PHE A 381 -21.90 -9.45 8.64
C PHE A 381 -22.01 -10.37 9.85
N ASN A 382 -21.60 -9.88 11.02
CA ASN A 382 -21.68 -10.62 12.28
C ASN A 382 -23.15 -11.01 12.63
N ASP A 383 -24.07 -10.06 12.56
CA ASP A 383 -25.49 -10.33 12.86
C ASP A 383 -26.16 -11.21 11.78
N THR A 384 -25.74 -11.07 10.52
CA THR A 384 -26.18 -11.95 9.43
C THR A 384 -25.72 -13.38 9.65
N TYR A 385 -24.42 -13.61 9.89
CA TYR A 385 -23.86 -14.92 10.16
C TYR A 385 -24.51 -15.58 11.37
N LYS A 386 -24.76 -14.84 12.44
CA LYS A 386 -25.43 -15.34 13.66
C LYS A 386 -26.92 -15.64 13.47
N GLY A 387 -27.49 -15.32 12.31
CA GLY A 387 -28.91 -15.55 11.99
C GLY A 387 -29.86 -14.55 12.65
N LYS A 388 -29.35 -13.42 13.17
CA LYS A 388 -30.18 -12.36 13.79
C LYS A 388 -30.91 -11.50 12.77
N ILE A 389 -30.54 -11.60 11.48
CA ILE A 389 -31.15 -10.85 10.38
C ILE A 389 -31.98 -11.82 9.54
N SER A 390 -33.30 -11.61 9.49
CA SER A 390 -34.19 -12.35 8.60
C SER A 390 -33.98 -11.94 7.15
N ASP A 391 -34.38 -12.79 6.19
CA ASP A 391 -34.21 -12.52 4.76
C ASP A 391 -34.91 -11.22 4.35
N SER A 392 -36.12 -10.95 4.90
CA SER A 392 -36.85 -9.71 4.66
C SER A 392 -36.17 -8.43 5.20
N GLN A 393 -35.27 -8.58 6.17
CA GLN A 393 -34.53 -7.47 6.76
C GLN A 393 -33.21 -7.17 5.99
N MET A 394 -32.71 -8.08 5.14
CA MET A 394 -31.41 -7.93 4.48
C MET A 394 -31.34 -6.67 3.62
N LEU A 395 -32.30 -6.45 2.74
CA LEU A 395 -32.32 -5.24 1.88
C LEU A 395 -32.42 -3.94 2.69
N PRO A 396 -33.34 -3.76 3.65
CA PRO A 396 -33.36 -2.59 4.53
C PRO A 396 -32.06 -2.33 5.29
N LYS A 397 -31.38 -3.41 5.74
CA LYS A 397 -30.08 -3.30 6.43
C LYS A 397 -28.96 -2.85 5.48
N LEU A 398 -28.94 -3.35 4.24
CA LEU A 398 -28.02 -2.88 3.19
C LEU A 398 -28.25 -1.41 2.85
N THR A 399 -29.51 -0.97 2.69
CA THR A 399 -29.84 0.45 2.48
C THR A 399 -29.33 1.32 3.63
N THR A 400 -29.47 0.83 4.87
CA THR A 400 -28.93 1.52 6.05
C THR A 400 -27.39 1.60 6.01
N LEU A 401 -26.72 0.49 5.62
CA LEU A 401 -25.26 0.46 5.44
C LEU A 401 -24.81 1.47 4.39
N VAL A 402 -25.44 1.48 3.20
CA VAL A 402 -25.11 2.43 2.11
C VAL A 402 -25.28 3.88 2.58
N LYS A 403 -26.38 4.19 3.27
CA LYS A 403 -26.62 5.51 3.86
C LYS A 403 -25.52 5.92 4.84
N ASN A 404 -25.09 5.00 5.71
CA ASN A 404 -24.04 5.27 6.69
C ASN A 404 -22.68 5.42 6.02
N ALA A 405 -22.34 4.54 5.08
CA ALA A 405 -21.12 4.58 4.30
C ALA A 405 -20.96 5.87 3.48
N SER A 406 -22.07 6.50 3.09
CA SER A 406 -22.09 7.74 2.30
C SER A 406 -21.91 9.02 3.12
N LYS A 407 -21.90 8.94 4.46
CA LYS A 407 -21.72 10.10 5.33
C LYS A 407 -20.33 10.71 5.19
N SER A 408 -20.26 12.03 5.17
CA SER A 408 -18.97 12.73 5.23
C SER A 408 -18.26 12.42 6.55
N VAL A 409 -16.97 12.13 6.47
CA VAL A 409 -16.09 12.09 7.64
C VAL A 409 -15.67 13.54 7.91
N LYS A 410 -15.96 14.04 9.09
CA LYS A 410 -15.55 15.38 9.54
C LYS A 410 -14.07 15.41 9.88
#